data_ff3aa4e2d5369ca8446552cd0d7eb1a2
#
_entry.id   ff3aa4e2d5369ca8446552cd0d7eb1a2
#
_cell.length_a   1.000
_cell.length_b   1.000
_cell.length_c   1.000
_cell.angle_alpha   90.00
_cell.angle_beta   90.00
_cell.angle_gamma   90.00
#
_symmetry.space_group_name_H-M   'P 1'
#
loop_
_entity.id
_entity.type
_entity.pdbx_description
1 polymer ?
#
loop_
_entity_poly.entity_id
_entity_poly.type
_entity_poly.pdbx_seq_one_letter_code
_entity_poly.pdbx_strand_id
1 'polypeptide(L)'
;VRFPRPYDNVDGIMTNVPGITLVTYHADCLPVYLYDPAHQAIALLHAGWRGTVDNIVSAGLEKMRKAYGTRASDVIAGIGPGISAACYETSEAVRILFAETFTDRDMERIFTEPHLGEDGARHWQLDLALANHLLLQNAGVQEISDGGICTYRNAKRLFSHRAQGAKR
;
A
#
# COMPACT_ATOMS: atom_id res chain seq x y z
N VAL A 1 -25.70 5.00 -16.05
CA VAL A 1 -24.54 4.19 -15.73
C VAL A 1 -25.04 2.97 -14.99
N ARG A 2 -24.88 1.81 -15.57
CA ARG A 2 -25.34 0.54 -14.98
C ARG A 2 -24.23 0.00 -14.09
N PHE A 3 -24.38 0.06 -12.78
CA PHE A 3 -23.67 -0.82 -11.85
C PHE A 3 -24.53 -2.07 -11.67
N PRO A 4 -24.04 -3.28 -11.64
CA PRO A 4 -22.88 -3.74 -10.94
C PRO A 4 -22.03 -4.70 -11.78
N ARG A 5 -20.70 -4.57 -11.74
CA ARG A 5 -19.86 -5.78 -11.85
C ARG A 5 -19.52 -6.17 -10.43
N PRO A 6 -19.65 -7.45 -10.02
CA PRO A 6 -19.08 -7.90 -8.77
C PRO A 6 -17.57 -7.75 -8.88
N TYR A 7 -17.01 -6.78 -8.16
CA TYR A 7 -15.56 -6.60 -8.06
C TYR A 7 -15.06 -7.45 -6.89
N ASP A 8 -15.16 -8.78 -7.03
CA ASP A 8 -14.58 -9.69 -6.07
C ASP A 8 -13.06 -9.77 -6.30
N ASN A 9 -12.29 -9.63 -5.22
CA ASN A 9 -10.82 -9.72 -5.22
C ASN A 9 -10.13 -8.67 -6.12
N VAL A 10 -10.56 -7.42 -6.07
CA VAL A 10 -9.93 -6.31 -6.80
C VAL A 10 -9.31 -5.34 -5.80
N ASP A 11 -7.97 -5.31 -5.76
CA ASP A 11 -7.19 -4.40 -4.89
C ASP A 11 -6.65 -3.17 -5.64
N GLY A 12 -7.07 -2.96 -6.90
CA GLY A 12 -6.67 -1.79 -7.66
C GLY A 12 -7.69 -1.41 -8.73
N ILE A 13 -7.91 -0.11 -8.90
CA ILE A 13 -8.79 0.47 -9.92
C ILE A 13 -8.06 1.60 -10.64
N MET A 14 -8.34 1.79 -11.93
CA MET A 14 -7.72 2.83 -12.73
C MET A 14 -8.64 3.38 -13.80
N THR A 15 -8.39 4.60 -14.24
CA THR A 15 -9.10 5.24 -15.35
C THR A 15 -8.27 6.36 -15.97
N ASN A 16 -8.52 6.67 -17.25
CA ASN A 16 -8.06 7.88 -17.92
C ASN A 16 -9.24 8.74 -18.42
N VAL A 17 -10.45 8.43 -17.95
CA VAL A 17 -11.66 9.19 -18.32
C VAL A 17 -11.83 10.36 -17.36
N PRO A 18 -11.79 11.63 -17.86
CA PRO A 18 -12.01 12.80 -17.01
C PRO A 18 -13.38 12.78 -16.33
N GLY A 19 -13.43 13.29 -15.10
CA GLY A 19 -14.68 13.36 -14.33
C GLY A 19 -15.07 12.06 -13.61
N ILE A 20 -14.30 10.97 -13.75
CA ILE A 20 -14.49 9.74 -12.97
C ILE A 20 -13.71 9.83 -11.68
N THR A 21 -14.40 9.67 -10.55
CA THR A 21 -13.77 9.56 -9.23
C THR A 21 -13.57 8.11 -8.86
N LEU A 22 -12.32 7.74 -8.51
CA LEU A 22 -11.99 6.43 -7.94
C LEU A 22 -12.17 6.50 -6.42
N VAL A 23 -12.86 5.52 -5.84
CA VAL A 23 -13.11 5.46 -4.40
C VAL A 23 -12.78 4.07 -3.87
N THR A 24 -11.99 4.00 -2.82
CA THR A 24 -11.69 2.79 -2.05
C THR A 24 -11.78 3.09 -0.56
N TYR A 25 -12.00 2.06 0.25
CA TYR A 25 -12.09 2.17 1.70
C TYR A 25 -10.91 1.47 2.34
N HIS A 26 -10.24 2.17 3.25
CA HIS A 26 -9.05 1.69 3.94
C HIS A 26 -9.22 1.82 5.44
N ALA A 27 -8.62 0.86 6.17
CA ALA A 27 -8.50 0.92 7.61
C ALA A 27 -7.19 0.23 7.99
N ASP A 28 -6.16 1.03 8.13
CA ASP A 28 -4.75 0.69 8.34
C ASP A 28 -3.97 0.33 7.07
N CYS A 29 -4.55 -0.42 6.12
CA CYS A 29 -3.91 -0.63 4.81
C CYS A 29 -3.74 0.68 4.06
N LEU A 30 -2.65 0.81 3.31
CA LEU A 30 -2.30 2.05 2.61
C LEU A 30 -3.05 2.19 1.29
N PRO A 31 -3.67 3.35 1.00
CA PRO A 31 -3.98 3.73 -0.37
C PRO A 31 -2.68 4.18 -1.08
N VAL A 32 -2.41 3.61 -2.23
CA VAL A 32 -1.35 4.08 -3.13
C VAL A 32 -1.99 4.72 -4.34
N TYR A 33 -1.70 6.00 -4.54
CA TYR A 33 -2.18 6.82 -5.65
C TYR A 33 -1.12 6.84 -6.73
N LEU A 34 -1.50 6.62 -7.98
CA LEU A 34 -0.64 6.76 -9.14
C LEU A 34 -1.29 7.75 -10.11
N TYR A 35 -0.53 8.72 -10.57
CA TYR A 35 -0.95 9.68 -11.57
C TYR A 35 0.06 9.76 -12.71
N ASP A 36 -0.41 9.55 -13.92
CA ASP A 36 0.34 9.71 -15.17
C ASP A 36 -0.16 10.99 -15.86
N PRO A 37 0.59 12.10 -15.77
CA PRO A 37 0.19 13.35 -16.39
C PRO A 37 0.18 13.30 -17.92
N ALA A 38 1.03 12.47 -18.55
CA ALA A 38 1.13 12.37 -19.98
C ALA A 38 -0.12 11.77 -20.64
N HIS A 39 -0.74 10.80 -19.95
CA HIS A 39 -1.94 10.12 -20.43
C HIS A 39 -3.20 10.50 -19.66
N GLN A 40 -3.09 11.44 -18.71
CA GLN A 40 -4.17 11.85 -17.79
C GLN A 40 -4.83 10.65 -17.10
N ALA A 41 -4.02 9.64 -16.77
CA ALA A 41 -4.47 8.40 -16.17
C ALA A 41 -4.19 8.39 -14.66
N ILE A 42 -5.13 7.86 -13.90
CA ILE A 42 -5.02 7.68 -12.46
C ILE A 42 -5.25 6.23 -12.08
N ALA A 43 -4.57 5.78 -11.02
CA ALA A 43 -4.89 4.51 -10.37
C ALA A 43 -4.92 4.69 -8.84
N LEU A 44 -5.71 3.86 -8.19
CA LEU A 44 -5.83 3.78 -6.75
C LEU A 44 -5.71 2.31 -6.34
N LEU A 45 -4.68 2.00 -5.54
CA LEU A 45 -4.33 0.64 -5.14
C LEU A 45 -4.50 0.48 -3.63
N HIS A 46 -4.95 -0.70 -3.20
CA HIS A 46 -5.05 -1.10 -1.81
C HIS A 46 -3.83 -1.92 -1.40
N ALA A 47 -2.87 -1.28 -0.74
CA ALA A 47 -1.63 -1.89 -0.30
C ALA A 47 -1.69 -2.28 1.19
N GLY A 48 -2.34 -3.39 1.50
CA GLY A 48 -2.16 -4.10 2.75
C GLY A 48 -0.87 -4.94 2.70
N TRP A 49 -0.50 -5.62 3.78
CA TRP A 49 0.73 -6.41 3.81
C TRP A 49 0.76 -7.52 2.73
N ARG A 50 -0.39 -8.18 2.45
CA ARG A 50 -0.50 -9.18 1.38
C ARG A 50 -0.26 -8.56 0.01
N GLY A 51 -0.99 -7.49 -0.30
CA GLY A 51 -0.81 -6.79 -1.57
C GLY A 51 0.59 -6.21 -1.75
N THR A 52 1.26 -5.84 -0.66
CA THR A 52 2.66 -5.39 -0.68
C THR A 52 3.61 -6.55 -1.01
N VAL A 53 3.44 -7.71 -0.37
CA VAL A 53 4.21 -8.93 -0.70
C VAL A 53 3.98 -9.36 -2.14
N ASP A 54 2.74 -9.33 -2.61
CA ASP A 54 2.35 -9.66 -4.00
C ASP A 54 2.72 -8.54 -5.00
N ASN A 55 3.41 -7.48 -4.54
CA ASN A 55 3.85 -6.35 -5.34
C ASN A 55 2.73 -5.68 -6.16
N ILE A 56 1.65 -5.30 -5.47
CA ILE A 56 0.48 -4.61 -6.07
C ILE A 56 0.88 -3.35 -6.85
N VAL A 57 1.97 -2.68 -6.44
CA VAL A 57 2.51 -1.50 -7.12
C VAL A 57 2.94 -1.83 -8.55
N SER A 58 3.77 -2.86 -8.71
CA SER A 58 4.21 -3.29 -10.05
C SER A 58 3.03 -3.79 -10.88
N ALA A 59 2.08 -4.50 -10.28
CA ALA A 59 0.87 -4.94 -10.97
C ALA A 59 0.03 -3.75 -11.46
N GLY A 60 -0.13 -2.71 -10.64
CA GLY A 60 -0.83 -1.48 -11.00
C GLY A 60 -0.15 -0.73 -12.14
N LEU A 61 1.16 -0.49 -12.04
CA LEU A 61 1.96 0.17 -13.08
C LEU A 61 1.92 -0.61 -14.42
N GLU A 62 2.02 -1.94 -14.36
CA GLU A 62 1.95 -2.78 -15.56
C GLU A 62 0.56 -2.72 -16.22
N LYS A 63 -0.52 -2.64 -15.41
CA LYS A 63 -1.88 -2.43 -15.94
C LYS A 63 -2.01 -1.06 -16.61
N MET A 64 -1.48 0.00 -16.00
CA MET A 64 -1.47 1.34 -16.61
C MET A 64 -0.63 1.36 -17.88
N ARG A 65 0.54 0.71 -17.88
CA ARG A 65 1.38 0.58 -19.06
C ARG A 65 0.64 -0.09 -20.23
N LYS A 66 -0.05 -1.21 -19.95
CA LYS A 66 -0.80 -1.95 -20.98
C LYS A 66 -2.02 -1.19 -21.49
N ALA A 67 -2.71 -0.46 -20.62
CA ALA A 67 -3.95 0.21 -21.00
C ALA A 67 -3.73 1.60 -21.59
N TYR A 68 -2.71 2.33 -21.15
CA TYR A 68 -2.53 3.75 -21.45
C TYR A 68 -1.16 4.08 -22.02
N GLY A 69 -0.20 3.15 -22.01
CA GLY A 69 1.18 3.43 -22.43
C GLY A 69 2.03 4.10 -21.36
N THR A 70 1.54 4.16 -20.11
CA THR A 70 2.22 4.77 -18.95
C THR A 70 3.65 4.23 -18.78
N ARG A 71 4.60 5.13 -18.57
CA ARG A 71 5.97 4.78 -18.15
C ARG A 71 6.10 5.09 -16.67
N ALA A 72 6.70 4.18 -15.89
CA ALA A 72 6.84 4.36 -14.44
C ALA A 72 7.62 5.64 -14.08
N SER A 73 8.61 6.03 -14.91
CA SER A 73 9.38 7.27 -14.73
C SER A 73 8.56 8.57 -14.83
N ASP A 74 7.39 8.52 -15.44
CA ASP A 74 6.52 9.67 -15.66
C ASP A 74 5.40 9.74 -14.63
N VAL A 75 5.30 8.71 -13.77
CA VAL A 75 4.26 8.62 -12.74
C VAL A 75 4.64 9.42 -11.51
N ILE A 76 3.68 10.20 -11.04
CA ILE A 76 3.69 10.81 -9.71
C ILE A 76 2.92 9.89 -8.77
N ALA A 77 3.56 9.43 -7.70
CA ALA A 77 2.95 8.53 -6.74
C ALA A 77 2.74 9.18 -5.37
N GLY A 78 1.64 8.81 -4.71
CA GLY A 78 1.37 9.20 -3.33
C GLY A 78 1.01 7.99 -2.47
N ILE A 79 1.56 7.94 -1.26
CA ILE A 79 1.18 6.97 -0.23
C ILE A 79 0.31 7.71 0.79
N GLY A 80 -0.94 7.30 0.92
CA GLY A 80 -1.90 7.97 1.79
C GLY A 80 -1.85 7.48 3.24
N PRO A 81 -2.80 7.94 4.08
CA PRO A 81 -2.88 7.54 5.47
C PRO A 81 -3.00 6.03 5.63
N GLY A 82 -2.23 5.47 6.56
CA GLY A 82 -2.26 4.06 6.93
C GLY A 82 -1.67 3.84 8.33
N ILE A 83 -1.52 2.61 8.76
CA ILE A 83 -0.90 2.32 10.05
C ILE A 83 0.61 2.56 9.97
N SER A 84 1.16 3.34 10.92
CA SER A 84 2.61 3.59 10.97
C SER A 84 3.37 2.40 11.55
N ALA A 85 4.67 2.31 11.26
CA ALA A 85 5.56 1.28 11.79
C ALA A 85 5.43 1.11 13.31
N ALA A 86 5.47 2.20 14.07
CA ALA A 86 5.36 2.18 15.53
C ALA A 86 4.04 1.61 16.09
N CYS A 87 3.04 1.38 15.24
CA CYS A 87 1.73 0.84 15.61
C CYS A 87 1.41 -0.49 14.91
N TYR A 88 2.28 -0.95 14.01
CA TYR A 88 2.01 -2.12 13.19
C TYR A 88 2.92 -3.29 13.54
N GLU A 89 2.59 -3.92 14.66
CA GLU A 89 3.21 -5.18 15.06
C GLU A 89 2.74 -6.35 14.18
N THR A 90 3.69 -7.19 13.78
CA THR A 90 3.46 -8.35 12.92
C THR A 90 4.23 -9.57 13.41
N SER A 91 3.79 -10.76 13.01
CA SER A 91 4.43 -12.03 13.33
C SER A 91 5.63 -12.36 12.43
N GLU A 92 6.42 -13.34 12.86
CA GLU A 92 7.52 -13.90 12.05
C GLU A 92 7.04 -14.44 10.69
N ALA A 93 5.86 -15.04 10.64
CA ALA A 93 5.26 -15.53 9.40
C ALA A 93 5.10 -14.43 8.34
N VAL A 94 4.68 -13.23 8.75
CA VAL A 94 4.59 -12.08 7.84
C VAL A 94 5.99 -11.66 7.38
N ARG A 95 6.96 -11.59 8.29
CA ARG A 95 8.34 -11.20 7.94
C ARG A 95 8.98 -12.17 6.94
N ILE A 96 8.74 -13.47 7.09
CA ILE A 96 9.25 -14.49 6.15
C ILE A 96 8.70 -14.25 4.73
N LEU A 97 7.40 -13.94 4.59
CA LEU A 97 6.80 -13.65 3.29
C LEU A 97 7.38 -12.39 2.65
N PHE A 98 7.70 -11.36 3.43
CA PHE A 98 8.36 -10.16 2.92
C PHE A 98 9.76 -10.46 2.38
N ALA A 99 10.51 -11.39 2.98
CA ALA A 99 11.84 -11.79 2.51
C ALA A 99 11.83 -12.45 1.10
N GLU A 100 10.67 -12.86 0.58
CA GLU A 100 10.54 -13.35 -0.80
C GLU A 100 10.53 -12.20 -1.83
N THR A 101 10.19 -10.98 -1.40
CA THR A 101 10.01 -9.82 -2.29
C THR A 101 11.09 -8.75 -2.09
N PHE A 102 11.64 -8.62 -0.90
CA PHE A 102 12.59 -7.58 -0.53
C PHE A 102 13.99 -8.14 -0.26
N THR A 103 15.02 -7.34 -0.57
CA THR A 103 16.42 -7.70 -0.26
C THR A 103 16.66 -7.67 1.25
N ASP A 104 17.72 -8.35 1.73
CA ASP A 104 18.09 -8.32 3.15
C ASP A 104 18.28 -6.89 3.67
N ARG A 105 18.90 -6.01 2.87
CA ARG A 105 19.06 -4.59 3.19
C ARG A 105 17.73 -3.85 3.34
N ASP A 106 16.74 -4.17 2.50
CA ASP A 106 15.41 -3.58 2.61
C ASP A 106 14.67 -4.11 3.83
N MET A 107 14.83 -5.40 4.12
CA MET A 107 14.25 -6.04 5.30
C MET A 107 14.71 -5.41 6.62
N GLU A 108 16.02 -5.06 6.73
CA GLU A 108 16.57 -4.33 7.88
C GLU A 108 15.96 -2.93 8.05
N ARG A 109 15.47 -2.32 6.98
CA ARG A 109 14.85 -0.99 7.01
C ARG A 109 13.34 -1.05 7.25
N ILE A 110 12.68 -2.07 6.71
CA ILE A 110 11.24 -2.26 6.77
C ILE A 110 10.81 -2.81 8.14
N PHE A 111 11.62 -3.67 8.74
CA PHE A 111 11.32 -4.28 10.04
C PHE A 111 12.28 -3.77 11.13
N THR A 112 11.72 -3.54 12.32
CA THR A 112 12.54 -3.26 13.51
C THR A 112 13.23 -4.52 14.02
N GLU A 113 14.09 -4.36 15.04
CA GLU A 113 14.58 -5.50 15.82
C GLU A 113 13.41 -6.27 16.47
N PRO A 114 13.51 -7.61 16.56
CA PRO A 114 12.47 -8.42 17.15
C PRO A 114 12.31 -8.14 18.67
N HIS A 115 11.09 -8.25 19.14
CA HIS A 115 10.75 -8.22 20.56
C HIS A 115 9.82 -9.40 20.91
N LEU A 116 9.75 -9.75 22.19
CA LEU A 116 8.81 -10.77 22.65
C LEU A 116 7.45 -10.12 22.88
N GLY A 117 6.42 -10.69 22.24
CA GLY A 117 5.04 -10.31 22.47
C GLY A 117 4.49 -10.90 23.79
N GLU A 118 3.28 -10.50 24.16
CA GLU A 118 2.57 -11.04 25.33
C GLU A 118 2.27 -12.55 25.21
N ASP A 119 2.21 -13.07 23.99
CA ASP A 119 2.06 -14.49 23.65
C ASP A 119 3.37 -15.30 23.74
N GLY A 120 4.49 -14.65 24.08
CA GLY A 120 5.82 -15.24 24.13
C GLY A 120 6.45 -15.52 22.75
N ALA A 121 5.80 -15.13 21.67
CA ALA A 121 6.34 -15.23 20.32
C ALA A 121 7.18 -14.01 19.93
N ARG A 122 8.01 -14.15 18.90
CA ARG A 122 8.75 -13.03 18.32
C ARG A 122 7.85 -12.20 17.42
N HIS A 123 7.86 -10.90 17.64
CA HIS A 123 7.15 -9.90 16.84
C HIS A 123 8.10 -8.83 16.32
N TRP A 124 7.68 -8.16 15.27
CA TRP A 124 8.40 -7.05 14.62
C TRP A 124 7.43 -5.92 14.33
N GLN A 125 7.92 -4.69 14.38
CA GLN A 125 7.18 -3.56 13.83
C GLN A 125 7.47 -3.49 12.33
N LEU A 126 6.42 -3.42 11.50
CA LEU A 126 6.50 -3.35 10.04
C LEU A 126 6.24 -1.93 9.56
N ASP A 127 7.21 -1.34 8.85
CA ASP A 127 7.01 -0.10 8.09
C ASP A 127 6.43 -0.40 6.71
N LEU A 128 5.09 -0.48 6.66
CA LEU A 128 4.38 -0.78 5.41
C LEU A 128 4.49 0.38 4.41
N ALA A 129 4.61 1.63 4.87
CA ALA A 129 4.78 2.78 4.00
C ALA A 129 6.14 2.76 3.31
N LEU A 130 7.21 2.50 4.07
CA LEU A 130 8.55 2.34 3.52
C LEU A 130 8.61 1.17 2.53
N ALA A 131 7.98 0.03 2.84
CA ALA A 131 7.94 -1.11 1.94
C ALA A 131 7.32 -0.73 0.58
N ASN A 132 6.18 -0.07 0.57
CA ASN A 132 5.54 0.38 -0.67
C ASN A 132 6.34 1.50 -1.38
N HIS A 133 7.00 2.37 -0.64
CA HIS A 133 7.91 3.37 -1.20
C HIS A 133 9.07 2.70 -1.97
N LEU A 134 9.68 1.68 -1.38
CA LEU A 134 10.75 0.90 -2.03
C LEU A 134 10.25 0.17 -3.28
N LEU A 135 9.05 -0.41 -3.26
CA LEU A 135 8.45 -1.03 -4.45
C LEU A 135 8.23 0.00 -5.57
N LEU A 136 7.76 1.21 -5.26
CA LEU A 136 7.62 2.30 -6.23
C LEU A 136 8.96 2.72 -6.82
N GLN A 137 9.99 2.91 -5.99
CA GLN A 137 11.35 3.24 -6.44
C GLN A 137 11.92 2.14 -7.34
N ASN A 138 11.82 0.87 -6.93
CA ASN A 138 12.31 -0.27 -7.70
C ASN A 138 11.57 -0.44 -9.03
N ALA A 139 10.31 -0.02 -9.11
CA ALA A 139 9.54 0.01 -10.35
C ALA A 139 9.90 1.18 -11.27
N GLY A 140 10.75 2.12 -10.83
CA GLY A 140 11.22 3.26 -11.60
C GLY A 140 10.43 4.55 -11.43
N VAL A 141 9.52 4.62 -10.45
CA VAL A 141 8.83 5.87 -10.09
C VAL A 141 9.82 6.80 -9.38
N GLN A 142 9.93 8.04 -9.85
CA GLN A 142 10.90 9.01 -9.35
C GLN A 142 10.29 10.01 -8.37
N GLU A 143 9.03 10.36 -8.55
CA GLU A 143 8.31 11.32 -7.71
C GLU A 143 7.33 10.58 -6.80
N ILE A 144 7.69 10.47 -5.51
CA ILE A 144 6.92 9.74 -4.50
C ILE A 144 6.74 10.64 -3.27
N SER A 145 5.49 10.79 -2.85
CA SER A 145 5.13 11.52 -1.63
C SER A 145 4.50 10.57 -0.61
N ASP A 146 4.82 10.73 0.66
CA ASP A 146 4.19 10.04 1.77
C ASP A 146 3.47 11.03 2.67
N GLY A 147 2.19 10.76 2.95
CA GLY A 147 1.36 11.61 3.81
C GLY A 147 1.70 11.53 5.30
N GLY A 148 2.42 10.51 5.76
CA GLY A 148 2.91 10.35 7.14
C GLY A 148 1.82 10.28 8.22
N ILE A 149 0.55 10.05 7.87
CA ILE A 149 -0.58 10.07 8.80
C ILE A 149 -0.90 8.64 9.27
N CYS A 150 -0.73 8.40 10.57
CA CYS A 150 -1.07 7.11 11.18
C CYS A 150 -2.56 7.00 11.50
N THR A 151 -3.25 6.03 10.89
CA THR A 151 -4.68 5.76 11.13
C THR A 151 -4.96 5.31 12.55
N TYR A 152 -4.10 4.44 13.12
CA TYR A 152 -4.23 3.96 14.50
C TYR A 152 -4.20 5.10 15.52
N ARG A 153 -3.21 6.00 15.42
CA ARG A 153 -3.09 7.17 16.31
C ARG A 153 -4.20 8.19 16.12
N ASN A 154 -4.83 8.19 14.95
CA ASN A 154 -5.92 9.08 14.59
C ASN A 154 -7.28 8.36 14.48
N ALA A 155 -7.49 7.25 15.21
CA ALA A 155 -8.68 6.41 15.14
C ALA A 155 -10.02 7.12 15.52
N LYS A 156 -9.95 8.33 16.09
CA LYS A 156 -11.11 9.20 16.30
C LYS A 156 -11.59 9.90 15.01
N ARG A 157 -10.74 9.99 14.00
CA ARG A 157 -10.99 10.72 12.75
C ARG A 157 -10.86 9.84 11.52
N LEU A 158 -10.11 8.74 11.61
CA LEU A 158 -9.83 7.81 10.54
C LEU A 158 -10.23 6.38 10.96
N PHE A 159 -10.53 5.54 10.02
CA PHE A 159 -10.77 4.13 10.29
C PHE A 159 -9.45 3.41 10.57
N SER A 160 -9.43 2.60 11.64
CA SER A 160 -8.32 1.74 11.98
C SER A 160 -8.84 0.38 12.45
N HIS A 161 -8.48 -0.66 11.72
CA HIS A 161 -8.83 -2.03 12.09
C HIS A 161 -8.12 -2.44 13.39
N ARG A 162 -6.85 -2.06 13.54
CA ARG A 162 -6.03 -2.36 14.72
C ARG A 162 -6.56 -1.70 15.99
N ALA A 163 -7.07 -0.46 15.89
CA ALA A 163 -7.60 0.27 17.04
C ALA A 163 -9.05 -0.12 17.39
N GLN A 164 -9.88 -0.42 16.38
CA GLN A 164 -11.34 -0.57 16.55
C GLN A 164 -11.79 -2.03 16.50
N GLY A 165 -10.93 -2.95 16.06
CA GLY A 165 -11.25 -4.36 15.87
C GLY A 165 -12.34 -4.58 14.81
N ALA A 166 -13.00 -5.74 14.88
CA ALA A 166 -14.07 -6.11 13.95
C ALA A 166 -15.43 -5.39 14.21
N LYS A 167 -15.46 -4.42 15.10
CA LYS A 167 -16.66 -3.61 15.38
C LYS A 167 -16.81 -2.52 14.31
N ARG A 168 -17.36 -2.90 13.16
CA ARG A 168 -17.77 -1.99 12.08
C ARG A 168 -19.19 -2.26 11.66
#